data_18ba8e703ae033786737027824e440ea
#
_entry.id   18ba8e703ae033786737027824e440ea
#
_cell.length_a   1.000
_cell.length_b   1.000
_cell.length_c   1.000
_cell.angle_alpha   90.00
_cell.angle_beta   90.00
_cell.angle_gamma   90.00
#
_symmetry.space_group_name_H-M   'P 1'
#
loop_
_entity.id
_entity.type
_entity.pdbx_description
1 polymer ?
#
loop_
_entity_poly.entity_id
_entity_poly.type
_entity_poly.pdbx_seq_one_letter_code
_entity_poly.pdbx_strand_id
1 'polypeptide(L)'
;MRIAELPANEAARIDALHSLRILDTPREERFDRLTRLARRLFDVPMAVVTMIDVNRQWFKSCVGMGDASETSRDISFCAHAILHEGMTIVPDARLDERFAENPQVTGEPFIRFYAGCPIKSESGFTLGTLCLVDLKPRAFDADEQALLKDLAAMVEQELAAVKLATIDDLTGVSNRRGFEALARHAMATSKRTGRPACMLGFDLNHFKQINDRFGHAAGDLALADFAGLLLTTLRESDV
;
A
#
# COMPACT_ATOMS: atom_id res chain seq x y z
N MET A 1 2.05 -18.45 -17.91
CA MET A 1 1.68 -17.59 -16.75
C MET A 1 0.34 -16.91 -17.05
N ARG A 2 -0.56 -16.91 -16.07
CA ARG A 2 -1.83 -16.17 -16.17
C ARG A 2 -1.68 -14.83 -15.43
N ILE A 3 -1.95 -13.72 -16.13
CA ILE A 3 -2.00 -12.38 -15.50
C ILE A 3 -3.29 -12.31 -14.68
N ALA A 4 -3.21 -11.70 -13.49
CA ALA A 4 -4.39 -11.52 -12.64
C ALA A 4 -5.41 -10.57 -13.32
N GLU A 5 -6.67 -10.93 -13.23
CA GLU A 5 -7.76 -10.06 -13.65
C GLU A 5 -7.86 -8.83 -12.73
N LEU A 6 -8.50 -7.78 -13.20
CA LEU A 6 -8.80 -6.64 -12.34
C LEU A 6 -10.03 -6.94 -11.48
N PRO A 7 -10.03 -6.56 -10.18
CA PRO A 7 -11.24 -6.63 -9.37
C PRO A 7 -12.38 -5.81 -9.98
N ALA A 8 -13.62 -6.26 -9.81
CA ALA A 8 -14.79 -5.54 -10.33
C ALA A 8 -14.92 -4.10 -9.78
N ASN A 9 -14.34 -3.83 -8.61
CA ASN A 9 -14.33 -2.54 -7.94
C ASN A 9 -12.97 -1.82 -8.03
N GLU A 10 -12.15 -2.13 -9.04
CA GLU A 10 -10.76 -1.67 -9.15
C GLU A 10 -10.60 -0.15 -9.00
N ALA A 11 -11.43 0.65 -9.67
CA ALA A 11 -11.33 2.11 -9.57
C ALA A 11 -11.49 2.59 -8.12
N ALA A 12 -12.55 2.16 -7.43
CA ALA A 12 -12.78 2.54 -6.04
C ALA A 12 -11.71 1.98 -5.08
N ARG A 13 -11.16 0.79 -5.37
CA ARG A 13 -10.05 0.20 -4.64
C ARG A 13 -8.76 1.03 -4.77
N ILE A 14 -8.44 1.48 -5.98
CA ILE A 14 -7.29 2.35 -6.25
C ILE A 14 -7.48 3.71 -5.56
N ASP A 15 -8.66 4.32 -5.67
CA ASP A 15 -8.96 5.56 -4.96
C ASP A 15 -8.76 5.42 -3.44
N ALA A 16 -9.23 4.29 -2.86
CA ALA A 16 -9.03 3.99 -1.45
C ALA A 16 -7.54 3.82 -1.09
N LEU A 17 -6.74 3.15 -1.95
CA LEU A 17 -5.30 3.00 -1.75
C LEU A 17 -4.59 4.37 -1.81
N HIS A 18 -4.89 5.17 -2.81
CA HIS A 18 -4.25 6.47 -3.03
C HIS A 18 -4.63 7.48 -1.92
N SER A 19 -5.85 7.40 -1.40
CA SER A 19 -6.28 8.23 -0.27
C SER A 19 -5.47 8.02 1.01
N LEU A 20 -4.82 6.86 1.17
CA LEU A 20 -3.93 6.59 2.31
C LEU A 20 -2.59 7.33 2.23
N ARG A 21 -2.23 7.86 1.06
CA ARG A 21 -0.93 8.54 0.85
C ARG A 21 0.28 7.71 1.35
N ILE A 22 0.19 6.38 1.24
CA ILE A 22 1.21 5.46 1.75
C ILE A 22 2.21 5.03 0.69
N LEU A 23 1.83 5.09 -0.59
CA LEU A 23 2.72 4.74 -1.70
C LEU A 23 3.92 5.68 -1.76
N ASP A 24 5.06 5.13 -2.16
CA ASP A 24 6.33 5.85 -2.28
C ASP A 24 6.82 6.54 -1.00
N THR A 25 6.26 6.18 0.15
CA THR A 25 6.72 6.66 1.46
C THR A 25 7.93 5.89 1.94
N PRO A 26 8.77 6.47 2.81
CA PRO A 26 9.87 5.75 3.44
C PRO A 26 9.42 4.51 4.19
N ARG A 27 10.35 3.57 4.37
CA ARG A 27 10.14 2.42 5.27
C ARG A 27 9.87 2.91 6.69
N GLU A 28 8.99 2.19 7.39
CA GLU A 28 8.62 2.51 8.76
C GLU A 28 8.75 1.29 9.66
N GLU A 29 9.37 1.45 10.81
CA GLU A 29 9.64 0.37 11.76
C GLU A 29 8.35 -0.36 12.19
N ARG A 30 7.22 0.31 12.22
CA ARG A 30 5.92 -0.30 12.55
C ARG A 30 5.54 -1.44 11.61
N PHE A 31 5.84 -1.32 10.31
CA PHE A 31 5.62 -2.38 9.31
C PHE A 31 6.81 -3.35 9.26
N ASP A 32 8.04 -2.83 9.37
CA ASP A 32 9.24 -3.65 9.30
C ASP A 32 9.33 -4.65 10.47
N ARG A 33 8.86 -4.31 11.66
CA ARG A 33 8.77 -5.25 12.79
C ARG A 33 7.80 -6.40 12.50
N LEU A 34 6.66 -6.12 11.80
CA LEU A 34 5.66 -7.13 11.49
C LEU A 34 6.18 -8.13 10.44
N THR A 35 6.85 -7.65 9.39
CA THR A 35 7.47 -8.53 8.39
C THR A 35 8.62 -9.35 8.98
N ARG A 36 9.45 -8.76 9.87
CA ARG A 36 10.48 -9.52 10.59
C ARG A 36 9.89 -10.58 11.52
N LEU A 37 8.79 -10.26 12.20
CA LEU A 37 8.08 -11.19 13.08
C LEU A 37 7.47 -12.33 12.24
N ALA A 38 6.74 -12.01 11.17
CA ALA A 38 6.18 -12.99 10.26
C ALA A 38 7.27 -13.95 9.72
N ARG A 39 8.37 -13.41 9.20
CA ARG A 39 9.48 -14.22 8.71
C ARG A 39 10.00 -15.22 9.74
N ARG A 40 10.11 -14.79 11.02
CA ARG A 40 10.63 -15.66 12.10
C ARG A 40 9.62 -16.70 12.55
N LEU A 41 8.35 -16.30 12.71
CA LEU A 41 7.30 -17.20 13.20
C LEU A 41 7.04 -18.35 12.22
N PHE A 42 7.07 -18.06 10.93
CA PHE A 42 6.79 -19.06 9.90
C PHE A 42 8.06 -19.73 9.34
N ASP A 43 9.23 -19.31 9.79
CA ASP A 43 10.53 -19.82 9.31
C ASP A 43 10.60 -19.81 7.78
N VAL A 44 10.29 -18.67 7.16
CA VAL A 44 10.35 -18.45 5.71
C VAL A 44 11.48 -17.48 5.35
N PRO A 45 12.08 -17.58 4.16
CA PRO A 45 13.11 -16.65 3.73
C PRO A 45 12.58 -15.23 3.48
N MET A 46 11.31 -15.09 3.07
CA MET A 46 10.75 -13.80 2.67
C MET A 46 9.37 -13.57 3.30
N ALA A 47 9.16 -12.34 3.81
CA ALA A 47 7.85 -11.84 4.25
C ALA A 47 7.70 -10.37 3.82
N VAL A 48 6.54 -10.01 3.27
CA VAL A 48 6.34 -8.71 2.63
C VAL A 48 4.94 -8.16 2.95
N VAL A 49 4.86 -6.88 3.28
CA VAL A 49 3.63 -6.09 3.24
C VAL A 49 3.60 -5.36 1.91
N THR A 50 2.64 -5.69 1.06
CA THR A 50 2.52 -5.16 -0.29
C THR A 50 1.25 -4.34 -0.46
N MET A 51 1.32 -3.35 -1.35
CA MET A 51 0.16 -2.63 -1.89
C MET A 51 0.09 -2.89 -3.39
N ILE A 52 -1.09 -3.19 -3.90
CA ILE A 52 -1.31 -3.43 -5.33
C ILE A 52 -1.84 -2.15 -5.97
N ASP A 53 -0.96 -1.47 -6.66
CA ASP A 53 -1.24 -0.26 -7.42
C ASP A 53 -1.68 -0.59 -8.85
N VAL A 54 -1.92 0.41 -9.69
CA VAL A 54 -2.42 0.25 -11.07
C VAL A 54 -1.55 -0.71 -11.89
N ASN A 55 -0.23 -0.48 -11.93
CA ASN A 55 0.70 -1.26 -12.78
C ASN A 55 1.80 -1.97 -11.98
N ARG A 56 1.83 -1.82 -10.66
CA ARG A 56 2.90 -2.34 -9.81
C ARG A 56 2.36 -2.94 -8.52
N GLN A 57 3.15 -3.81 -7.97
CA GLN A 57 3.11 -4.26 -6.59
C GLN A 57 4.19 -3.50 -5.83
N TRP A 58 3.80 -2.57 -4.97
CA TRP A 58 4.72 -1.78 -4.18
C TRP A 58 4.88 -2.38 -2.77
N PHE A 59 6.12 -2.34 -2.24
CA PHE A 59 6.46 -2.96 -0.96
C PHE A 59 6.55 -1.89 0.14
N LYS A 60 5.56 -1.86 1.04
CA LYS A 60 5.62 -1.01 2.24
C LYS A 60 6.68 -1.50 3.20
N SER A 61 6.80 -2.81 3.34
CA SER A 61 7.85 -3.47 4.11
C SER A 61 8.22 -4.79 3.47
N CYS A 62 9.50 -5.09 3.43
CA CYS A 62 10.01 -6.31 2.80
C CYS A 62 11.22 -6.83 3.58
N VAL A 63 11.22 -8.13 3.86
CA VAL A 63 12.37 -8.86 4.41
C VAL A 63 12.69 -10.04 3.51
N GLY A 64 13.96 -10.13 3.08
CA GLY A 64 14.46 -11.27 2.31
C GLY A 64 14.49 -11.09 0.79
N MET A 65 14.11 -9.92 0.24
CA MET A 65 14.15 -9.64 -1.20
C MET A 65 15.17 -8.54 -1.58
N GLY A 66 16.22 -8.36 -0.77
CA GLY A 66 17.22 -7.31 -1.02
C GLY A 66 16.65 -5.91 -0.98
N ASP A 67 17.10 -5.04 -1.90
CA ASP A 67 16.69 -3.62 -1.97
C ASP A 67 15.46 -3.38 -2.88
N ALA A 68 14.78 -4.45 -3.31
CA ALA A 68 13.58 -4.31 -4.13
C ALA A 68 12.49 -3.56 -3.37
N SER A 69 11.94 -2.52 -3.99
CA SER A 69 10.83 -1.72 -3.46
C SER A 69 9.50 -2.00 -4.18
N GLU A 70 9.56 -2.61 -5.36
CA GLU A 70 8.38 -2.91 -6.17
C GLU A 70 8.66 -3.99 -7.21
N THR A 71 7.60 -4.55 -7.78
CA THR A 71 7.64 -5.42 -8.96
C THR A 71 6.48 -5.06 -9.89
N SER A 72 6.52 -5.54 -11.15
CA SER A 72 5.37 -5.43 -12.04
C SER A 72 4.16 -6.16 -11.44
N ARG A 73 2.97 -5.57 -11.57
CA ARG A 73 1.71 -6.19 -11.18
C ARG A 73 1.45 -7.48 -11.94
N ASP A 74 1.87 -7.58 -13.20
CA ASP A 74 1.61 -8.72 -14.08
C ASP A 74 2.21 -10.02 -13.57
N ILE A 75 3.35 -9.96 -12.88
CA ILE A 75 4.03 -11.14 -12.31
C ILE A 75 3.69 -11.36 -10.83
N SER A 76 2.80 -10.53 -10.26
CA SER A 76 2.52 -10.52 -8.83
C SER A 76 1.59 -11.65 -8.41
N PHE A 77 2.00 -12.47 -7.45
CA PHE A 77 1.13 -13.41 -6.73
C PHE A 77 0.06 -12.66 -5.93
N CYS A 78 0.43 -11.52 -5.36
CA CYS A 78 -0.47 -10.71 -4.55
C CYS A 78 -1.59 -10.06 -5.38
N ALA A 79 -1.37 -9.80 -6.67
CA ALA A 79 -2.41 -9.34 -7.59
C ALA A 79 -3.52 -10.38 -7.78
N HIS A 80 -3.19 -11.67 -7.73
CA HIS A 80 -4.19 -12.75 -7.69
C HIS A 80 -4.87 -12.84 -6.32
N ALA A 81 -4.11 -12.64 -5.25
CA ALA A 81 -4.63 -12.77 -3.89
C ALA A 81 -5.68 -11.70 -3.54
N ILE A 82 -5.58 -10.48 -4.10
CA ILE A 82 -6.57 -9.41 -3.86
C ILE A 82 -7.93 -9.67 -4.54
N LEU A 83 -8.04 -10.65 -5.43
CA LEU A 83 -9.30 -11.00 -6.09
C LEU A 83 -10.25 -11.81 -5.19
N HIS A 84 -9.76 -12.30 -4.07
CA HIS A 84 -10.50 -13.15 -3.16
C HIS A 84 -10.61 -12.53 -1.77
N GLU A 85 -11.71 -12.81 -1.07
CA GLU A 85 -11.89 -12.34 0.31
C GLU A 85 -11.00 -13.09 1.31
N GLY A 86 -10.67 -14.34 1.01
CA GLY A 86 -9.85 -15.21 1.84
C GLY A 86 -8.37 -15.19 1.50
N MET A 87 -7.61 -15.88 2.32
CA MET A 87 -6.17 -16.09 2.11
C MET A 87 -5.95 -16.91 0.83
N THR A 88 -4.94 -16.52 0.04
CA THR A 88 -4.46 -17.30 -1.10
C THR A 88 -3.24 -18.11 -0.67
N ILE A 89 -3.35 -19.45 -0.77
CA ILE A 89 -2.28 -20.38 -0.42
C ILE A 89 -1.88 -21.15 -1.67
N VAL A 90 -0.61 -21.17 -1.98
CA VAL A 90 -0.01 -21.91 -3.08
C VAL A 90 1.09 -22.80 -2.51
N PRO A 91 0.79 -24.08 -2.21
CA PRO A 91 1.74 -25.00 -1.57
C PRO A 91 2.98 -25.33 -2.42
N ASP A 92 2.79 -25.40 -3.75
CA ASP A 92 3.90 -25.50 -4.73
C ASP A 92 3.52 -24.74 -6.00
N ALA A 93 4.17 -23.62 -6.23
CA ALA A 93 3.90 -22.73 -7.35
C ALA A 93 4.14 -23.37 -8.73
N ARG A 94 4.93 -24.44 -8.81
CA ARG A 94 5.17 -25.20 -10.05
C ARG A 94 3.94 -26.01 -10.48
N LEU A 95 3.07 -26.33 -9.54
CA LEU A 95 1.87 -27.14 -9.75
C LEU A 95 0.61 -26.30 -9.89
N ASP A 96 0.70 -24.99 -9.68
CA ASP A 96 -0.44 -24.06 -9.79
C ASP A 96 -0.47 -23.47 -11.21
N GLU A 97 -1.56 -23.69 -11.92
CA GLU A 97 -1.74 -23.24 -13.31
C GLU A 97 -1.58 -21.71 -13.51
N ARG A 98 -1.83 -20.94 -12.44
CA ARG A 98 -1.67 -19.48 -12.47
C ARG A 98 -0.19 -19.09 -12.51
N PHE A 99 0.66 -19.87 -11.83
CA PHE A 99 2.03 -19.48 -11.49
C PHE A 99 3.14 -20.37 -12.08
N ALA A 100 2.84 -21.55 -12.58
CA ALA A 100 3.85 -22.50 -13.07
C ALA A 100 4.84 -21.88 -14.09
N GLU A 101 4.36 -20.99 -14.95
CA GLU A 101 5.18 -20.29 -15.94
C GLU A 101 5.58 -18.86 -15.52
N ASN A 102 5.36 -18.49 -14.24
CA ASN A 102 5.73 -17.18 -13.74
C ASN A 102 7.25 -17.01 -13.73
N PRO A 103 7.81 -15.87 -14.20
CA PRO A 103 9.25 -15.63 -14.17
C PRO A 103 9.91 -15.82 -12.81
N GLN A 104 9.19 -15.51 -11.72
CA GLN A 104 9.68 -15.70 -10.35
C GLN A 104 9.63 -17.17 -9.89
N VAL A 105 8.99 -18.06 -10.64
CA VAL A 105 8.93 -19.52 -10.40
C VAL A 105 9.94 -20.25 -11.29
N THR A 106 10.03 -19.89 -12.56
CA THR A 106 10.92 -20.50 -13.55
C THR A 106 12.33 -19.94 -13.51
N GLY A 107 12.50 -18.73 -12.97
CA GLY A 107 13.76 -18.03 -12.75
C GLY A 107 13.90 -17.55 -11.30
N GLU A 108 14.96 -16.81 -11.03
CA GLU A 108 15.18 -16.24 -9.68
C GLU A 108 14.01 -15.36 -9.23
N PRO A 109 13.60 -15.52 -7.95
CA PRO A 109 14.21 -16.29 -6.86
C PRO A 109 13.75 -17.76 -6.77
N PHE A 110 13.10 -18.33 -7.78
CA PHE A 110 12.60 -19.71 -7.81
C PHE A 110 11.56 -19.98 -6.72
N ILE A 111 10.55 -19.14 -6.62
CA ILE A 111 9.45 -19.28 -5.65
C ILE A 111 8.79 -20.65 -5.78
N ARG A 112 8.53 -21.29 -4.62
CA ARG A 112 7.83 -22.57 -4.54
C ARG A 112 6.58 -22.48 -3.71
N PHE A 113 6.59 -21.73 -2.64
CA PHE A 113 5.44 -21.54 -1.76
C PHE A 113 5.07 -20.06 -1.68
N TYR A 114 3.77 -19.81 -1.59
CA TYR A 114 3.22 -18.49 -1.33
C TYR A 114 1.99 -18.62 -0.42
N ALA A 115 1.91 -17.79 0.60
CA ALA A 115 0.69 -17.55 1.37
C ALA A 115 0.48 -16.04 1.50
N GLY A 116 -0.64 -15.54 0.99
CA GLY A 116 -0.98 -14.12 1.04
C GLY A 116 -2.32 -13.90 1.73
N CYS A 117 -2.30 -13.16 2.84
CA CYS A 117 -3.49 -12.69 3.54
C CYS A 117 -3.85 -11.29 3.06
N PRO A 118 -5.06 -11.06 2.52
CA PRO A 118 -5.52 -9.75 2.11
C PRO A 118 -5.45 -8.74 3.25
N ILE A 119 -5.05 -7.50 2.94
CA ILE A 119 -5.07 -6.34 3.82
C ILE A 119 -6.16 -5.40 3.31
N LYS A 120 -7.11 -5.04 4.18
CA LYS A 120 -8.26 -4.21 3.85
C LYS A 120 -8.14 -2.80 4.43
N SER A 121 -8.73 -1.84 3.72
CA SER A 121 -9.01 -0.52 4.28
C SER A 121 -10.17 -0.56 5.26
N GLU A 122 -10.37 0.49 6.05
CA GLU A 122 -11.56 0.67 6.91
C GLU A 122 -12.88 0.60 6.12
N SER A 123 -12.87 1.01 4.85
CA SER A 123 -14.01 0.92 3.94
C SER A 123 -14.18 -0.45 3.27
N GLY A 124 -13.37 -1.45 3.64
CA GLY A 124 -13.48 -2.84 3.19
C GLY A 124 -12.81 -3.15 1.84
N PHE A 125 -12.13 -2.20 1.21
CA PHE A 125 -11.38 -2.45 -0.03
C PHE A 125 -10.08 -3.20 0.25
N THR A 126 -9.80 -4.26 -0.50
CA THR A 126 -8.52 -4.99 -0.41
C THR A 126 -7.42 -4.19 -1.10
N LEU A 127 -6.48 -3.67 -0.33
CA LEU A 127 -5.42 -2.78 -0.82
C LEU A 127 -4.17 -3.53 -1.27
N GLY A 128 -3.91 -4.68 -0.65
CA GLY A 128 -2.73 -5.49 -0.87
C GLY A 128 -2.74 -6.73 0.01
N THR A 129 -1.56 -7.23 0.39
CA THR A 129 -1.42 -8.44 1.21
C THR A 129 -0.26 -8.35 2.21
N LEU A 130 -0.40 -9.03 3.35
CA LEU A 130 0.75 -9.58 4.06
C LEU A 130 1.04 -10.95 3.48
N CYS A 131 2.20 -11.16 2.88
CA CYS A 131 2.53 -12.43 2.26
C CYS A 131 3.83 -13.03 2.76
N LEU A 132 3.85 -14.36 2.72
CA LEU A 132 4.98 -15.23 3.00
C LEU A 132 5.38 -15.92 1.71
N VAL A 133 6.68 -16.01 1.46
CA VAL A 133 7.23 -16.67 0.27
C VAL A 133 8.36 -17.59 0.70
N ASP A 134 8.37 -18.81 0.15
CA ASP A 134 9.44 -19.77 0.36
C ASP A 134 9.94 -20.35 -0.98
N LEU A 135 11.20 -20.78 -0.96
CA LEU A 135 11.88 -21.42 -2.08
C LEU A 135 11.74 -22.96 -2.03
N LYS A 136 10.96 -23.45 -1.07
CA LYS A 136 10.59 -24.86 -0.91
C LYS A 136 9.07 -24.96 -0.84
N PRO A 137 8.47 -26.03 -1.40
CA PRO A 137 7.05 -26.33 -1.19
C PRO A 137 6.74 -26.50 0.29
N ARG A 138 5.55 -26.03 0.73
CA ARG A 138 5.08 -26.12 2.12
C ARG A 138 3.61 -26.53 2.18
N ALA A 139 3.27 -27.29 3.19
CA ALA A 139 1.92 -27.31 3.73
C ALA A 139 1.72 -26.04 4.59
N PHE A 140 0.51 -25.56 4.69
CA PHE A 140 0.17 -24.39 5.49
C PHE A 140 -1.15 -24.71 6.21
N ASP A 141 -1.05 -25.03 7.48
CA ASP A 141 -2.17 -25.55 8.25
C ASP A 141 -3.11 -24.46 8.79
N ALA A 142 -4.16 -24.86 9.49
CA ALA A 142 -5.17 -23.94 9.99
C ALA A 142 -4.63 -22.99 11.08
N ASP A 143 -3.68 -23.45 11.90
CA ASP A 143 -3.08 -22.63 12.96
C ASP A 143 -2.13 -21.59 12.35
N GLU A 144 -1.36 -21.97 11.35
CA GLU A 144 -0.51 -21.04 10.58
C GLU A 144 -1.38 -20.00 9.84
N GLN A 145 -2.52 -20.40 9.27
CA GLN A 145 -3.47 -19.49 8.62
C GLN A 145 -4.07 -18.49 9.62
N ALA A 146 -4.47 -18.95 10.80
CA ALA A 146 -4.99 -18.09 11.85
C ALA A 146 -3.93 -17.05 12.28
N LEU A 147 -2.70 -17.49 12.51
CA LEU A 147 -1.60 -16.61 12.89
C LEU A 147 -1.27 -15.56 11.82
N LEU A 148 -1.25 -15.95 10.54
CA LEU A 148 -1.01 -15.00 9.44
C LEU A 148 -2.14 -13.98 9.32
N LYS A 149 -3.38 -14.39 9.57
CA LYS A 149 -4.54 -13.50 9.61
C LYS A 149 -4.44 -12.48 10.74
N ASP A 150 -4.01 -12.91 11.93
CA ASP A 150 -3.82 -12.00 13.06
C ASP A 150 -2.73 -10.96 12.77
N LEU A 151 -1.63 -11.38 12.17
CA LEU A 151 -0.58 -10.45 11.73
C LEU A 151 -1.04 -9.48 10.63
N ALA A 152 -1.88 -9.93 9.71
CA ALA A 152 -2.47 -9.06 8.68
C ALA A 152 -3.40 -8.02 9.33
N ALA A 153 -4.21 -8.39 10.32
CA ALA A 153 -5.03 -7.46 11.09
C ALA A 153 -4.17 -6.41 11.83
N MET A 154 -3.01 -6.78 12.34
CA MET A 154 -2.07 -5.80 12.91
C MET A 154 -1.53 -4.83 11.86
N VAL A 155 -1.28 -5.28 10.62
CA VAL A 155 -0.90 -4.39 9.50
C VAL A 155 -2.03 -3.41 9.18
N GLU A 156 -3.29 -3.87 9.16
CA GLU A 156 -4.46 -3.00 8.95
C GLU A 156 -4.58 -1.92 10.03
N GLN A 157 -4.35 -2.27 11.29
CA GLN A 157 -4.34 -1.32 12.40
C GLN A 157 -3.23 -0.26 12.25
N GLU A 158 -2.02 -0.67 11.82
CA GLU A 158 -0.94 0.29 11.58
C GLU A 158 -1.24 1.20 10.38
N LEU A 159 -1.93 0.71 9.34
CA LEU A 159 -2.39 1.53 8.21
C LEU A 159 -3.41 2.57 8.66
N ALA A 160 -4.39 2.19 9.47
CA ALA A 160 -5.38 3.10 10.04
C ALA A 160 -4.70 4.17 10.91
N ALA A 161 -3.73 3.77 11.74
CA ALA A 161 -2.97 4.71 12.57
C ALA A 161 -2.12 5.70 11.73
N VAL A 162 -1.55 5.24 10.60
CA VAL A 162 -0.82 6.13 9.67
C VAL A 162 -1.78 7.16 9.08
N LYS A 163 -2.93 6.72 8.59
CA LYS A 163 -3.97 7.60 8.02
C LYS A 163 -4.36 8.70 9.01
N LEU A 164 -4.76 8.34 10.22
CA LEU A 164 -5.13 9.28 11.29
C LEU A 164 -3.98 10.26 11.65
N ALA A 165 -2.73 9.81 11.55
CA ALA A 165 -1.58 10.64 11.88
C ALA A 165 -1.13 11.58 10.76
N THR A 166 -1.49 11.33 9.50
CA THR A 166 -0.91 12.00 8.32
C THR A 166 -1.91 12.67 7.40
N ILE A 167 -3.20 12.36 7.53
CA ILE A 167 -4.29 12.95 6.73
C ILE A 167 -5.11 13.90 7.60
N ASP A 168 -5.59 14.95 7.00
CA ASP A 168 -6.55 15.88 7.61
C ASP A 168 -7.98 15.39 7.38
N ASP A 169 -8.72 15.18 8.44
CA ASP A 169 -10.05 14.54 8.38
C ASP A 169 -11.10 15.41 7.66
N LEU A 170 -10.95 16.74 7.67
CA LEU A 170 -11.87 17.64 7.03
C LEU A 170 -11.68 17.66 5.50
N THR A 171 -10.43 17.72 5.07
CA THR A 171 -10.08 18.02 3.68
C THR A 171 -9.58 16.80 2.90
N GLY A 172 -9.21 15.72 3.59
CA GLY A 172 -8.64 14.50 2.97
C GLY A 172 -7.25 14.68 2.35
N VAL A 173 -6.63 15.86 2.48
CA VAL A 173 -5.23 16.08 2.07
C VAL A 173 -4.27 15.73 3.21
N SER A 174 -2.99 15.63 2.91
CA SER A 174 -1.97 15.43 3.95
C SER A 174 -2.02 16.57 4.96
N ASN A 175 -2.08 16.23 6.24
CA ASN A 175 -1.85 17.23 7.29
C ASN A 175 -0.36 17.64 7.30
N ARG A 176 0.01 18.60 8.16
CA ARG A 176 1.39 19.09 8.25
C ARG A 176 2.42 17.96 8.39
N ARG A 177 2.15 16.96 9.23
CA ARG A 177 3.06 15.83 9.46
C ARG A 177 3.20 14.95 8.21
N GLY A 178 2.10 14.64 7.56
CA GLY A 178 2.07 13.89 6.30
C GLY A 178 2.84 14.62 5.19
N PHE A 179 2.55 15.91 5.00
CA PHE A 179 3.25 16.75 4.04
C PHE A 179 4.77 16.80 4.30
N GLU A 180 5.21 17.02 5.53
CA GLU A 180 6.64 17.07 5.87
C GLU A 180 7.36 15.74 5.59
N ALA A 181 6.69 14.58 5.77
CA ALA A 181 7.28 13.28 5.47
C ALA A 181 7.43 13.07 3.97
N LEU A 182 6.39 13.34 3.20
CA LEU A 182 6.36 13.21 1.74
C LEU A 182 7.31 14.21 1.07
N ALA A 183 7.32 15.46 1.51
CA ALA A 183 8.22 16.49 0.98
C ALA A 183 9.70 16.12 1.20
N ARG A 184 10.08 15.62 2.37
CA ARG A 184 11.44 15.12 2.60
C ARG A 184 11.83 14.01 1.62
N HIS A 185 10.93 13.08 1.36
CA HIS A 185 11.17 11.99 0.40
C HIS A 185 11.30 12.51 -1.03
N ALA A 186 10.39 13.39 -1.46
CA ALA A 186 10.42 14.03 -2.78
C ALA A 186 11.73 14.83 -2.98
N MET A 187 12.16 15.59 -1.97
CA MET A 187 13.45 16.32 -2.01
C MET A 187 14.67 15.39 -2.10
N ALA A 188 14.68 14.28 -1.35
CA ALA A 188 15.76 13.30 -1.42
C ALA A 188 15.82 12.64 -2.82
N THR A 189 14.67 12.31 -3.40
CA THR A 189 14.55 11.76 -4.75
C THR A 189 14.98 12.76 -5.81
N SER A 190 14.53 14.03 -5.70
CA SER A 190 14.97 15.13 -6.56
C SER A 190 16.49 15.26 -6.56
N LYS A 191 17.10 15.28 -5.38
CA LYS A 191 18.56 15.37 -5.22
C LYS A 191 19.29 14.17 -5.86
N ARG A 192 18.75 12.96 -5.73
CA ARG A 192 19.36 11.74 -6.28
C ARG A 192 19.22 11.66 -7.81
N THR A 193 18.08 12.09 -8.35
CA THR A 193 17.76 11.97 -9.79
C THR A 193 18.14 13.21 -10.60
N GLY A 194 18.51 14.33 -9.95
CA GLY A 194 18.77 15.61 -10.61
C GLY A 194 17.50 16.29 -11.18
N ARG A 195 16.31 15.77 -10.92
CA ARG A 195 15.04 16.39 -11.37
C ARG A 195 14.64 17.47 -10.36
N PRO A 196 14.33 18.70 -10.80
CA PRO A 196 13.93 19.76 -9.88
C PRO A 196 12.60 19.45 -9.20
N ALA A 197 12.49 19.82 -7.93
CA ALA A 197 11.22 19.86 -7.20
C ALA A 197 10.81 21.31 -6.98
N CYS A 198 9.50 21.59 -7.00
CA CYS A 198 8.93 22.90 -6.73
C CYS A 198 7.94 22.79 -5.57
N MET A 199 7.91 23.78 -4.69
CA MET A 199 6.93 23.89 -3.62
C MET A 199 6.01 25.07 -3.92
N LEU A 200 4.70 24.83 -3.91
CA LEU A 200 3.67 25.86 -4.06
C LEU A 200 2.98 26.07 -2.72
N GLY A 201 2.78 27.33 -2.35
CA GLY A 201 1.99 27.70 -1.18
C GLY A 201 0.68 28.34 -1.67
N PHE A 202 -0.44 27.90 -1.08
CA PHE A 202 -1.77 28.45 -1.35
C PHE A 202 -2.35 29.07 -0.07
N ASP A 203 -3.09 30.16 -0.22
CA ASP A 203 -3.85 30.80 0.85
C ASP A 203 -5.23 31.22 0.34
N LEU A 204 -6.24 31.02 1.15
CA LEU A 204 -7.62 31.39 0.82
C LEU A 204 -7.86 32.84 1.21
N ASN A 205 -7.93 33.73 0.21
CA ASN A 205 -8.22 35.13 0.44
C ASN A 205 -9.57 35.32 1.14
N HIS A 206 -9.59 36.18 2.14
CA HIS A 206 -10.81 36.53 2.89
C HIS A 206 -11.48 35.34 3.63
N PHE A 207 -10.78 34.26 3.91
CA PHE A 207 -11.34 33.09 4.59
C PHE A 207 -12.03 33.44 5.93
N LYS A 208 -11.43 34.37 6.70
CA LYS A 208 -12.05 34.87 7.92
C LYS A 208 -13.42 35.50 7.68
N GLN A 209 -13.64 36.23 6.57
CA GLN A 209 -14.92 36.84 6.25
C GLN A 209 -16.01 35.80 5.94
N ILE A 210 -15.61 34.63 5.37
CA ILE A 210 -16.54 33.52 5.16
C ILE A 210 -17.04 33.03 6.51
N ASN A 211 -16.13 32.77 7.45
CA ASN A 211 -16.47 32.31 8.80
C ASN A 211 -17.35 33.34 9.55
N ASP A 212 -16.95 34.62 9.51
CA ASP A 212 -17.66 35.69 10.24
C ASP A 212 -19.07 35.93 9.68
N ARG A 213 -19.28 35.76 8.37
CA ARG A 213 -20.55 36.01 7.70
C ARG A 213 -21.49 34.81 7.64
N PHE A 214 -20.92 33.60 7.46
CA PHE A 214 -21.72 32.40 7.15
C PHE A 214 -21.53 31.28 8.16
N GLY A 215 -20.67 31.49 9.17
CA GLY A 215 -20.36 30.49 10.21
C GLY A 215 -19.26 29.52 9.83
N HIS A 216 -18.70 28.82 10.84
CA HIS A 216 -17.58 27.89 10.67
C HIS A 216 -17.90 26.73 9.71
N ALA A 217 -19.13 26.22 9.71
CA ALA A 217 -19.53 25.16 8.78
C ALA A 217 -19.36 25.56 7.30
N ALA A 218 -19.60 26.84 6.96
CA ALA A 218 -19.35 27.34 5.60
C ALA A 218 -17.85 27.47 5.31
N GLY A 219 -17.04 27.81 6.31
CA GLY A 219 -15.58 27.79 6.20
C GLY A 219 -15.04 26.38 5.98
N ASP A 220 -15.56 25.39 6.72
CA ASP A 220 -15.19 23.99 6.57
C ASP A 220 -15.49 23.46 5.16
N LEU A 221 -16.67 23.80 4.61
CA LEU A 221 -17.03 23.49 3.22
C LEU A 221 -16.06 24.15 2.22
N ALA A 222 -15.72 25.43 2.41
CA ALA A 222 -14.79 26.12 1.54
C ALA A 222 -13.39 25.49 1.55
N LEU A 223 -12.92 25.01 2.71
CA LEU A 223 -11.65 24.27 2.82
C LEU A 223 -11.72 22.92 2.10
N ALA A 224 -12.82 22.16 2.30
CA ALA A 224 -13.01 20.86 1.66
C ALA A 224 -13.12 21.01 0.12
N ASP A 225 -13.86 21.99 -0.38
CA ASP A 225 -13.99 22.27 -1.82
C ASP A 225 -12.64 22.66 -2.44
N PHE A 226 -11.88 23.52 -1.74
CA PHE A 226 -10.55 23.92 -2.20
C PHE A 226 -9.57 22.74 -2.25
N ALA A 227 -9.58 21.88 -1.23
CA ALA A 227 -8.78 20.65 -1.21
C ALA A 227 -9.18 19.71 -2.34
N GLY A 228 -10.48 19.51 -2.58
CA GLY A 228 -10.99 18.74 -3.71
C GLY A 228 -10.51 19.27 -5.06
N LEU A 229 -10.48 20.60 -5.22
CA LEU A 229 -9.94 21.24 -6.43
C LEU A 229 -8.44 20.95 -6.60
N LEU A 230 -7.65 21.02 -5.53
CA LEU A 230 -6.22 20.68 -5.58
C LEU A 230 -6.02 19.23 -6.00
N LEU A 231 -6.75 18.30 -5.40
CA LEU A 231 -6.64 16.86 -5.68
C LEU A 231 -7.01 16.51 -7.14
N THR A 232 -7.92 17.26 -7.76
CA THR A 232 -8.31 17.05 -9.16
C THR A 232 -7.43 17.78 -10.17
N THR A 233 -6.71 18.81 -9.75
CA THR A 233 -5.89 19.66 -10.62
C THR A 233 -4.42 19.22 -10.65
N LEU A 234 -3.90 18.78 -9.51
CA LEU A 234 -2.53 18.31 -9.36
C LEU A 234 -2.42 16.84 -9.80
N ARG A 235 -1.21 16.43 -10.15
CA ARG A 235 -0.94 15.04 -10.51
C ARG A 235 -0.91 14.19 -9.25
N GLU A 236 -1.22 12.93 -9.39
CA GLU A 236 -1.15 11.95 -8.30
C GLU A 236 0.25 11.86 -7.65
N SER A 237 1.32 12.11 -8.43
CA SER A 237 2.70 12.18 -7.94
C SER A 237 3.04 13.46 -7.19
N ASP A 238 2.16 14.46 -7.20
CA ASP A 238 2.36 15.73 -6.50
C ASP A 238 1.88 15.57 -5.05
N VAL A 239 2.65 16.12 -4.11
CA VAL A 239 2.46 15.94 -2.66
C VAL A 239 1.79 17.15 -2.03
#